data_887804ca509248e3f4558ef630e70c68
#
_entry.id   887804ca509248e3f4558ef630e70c68
#
_cell.length_a   1.000
_cell.length_b   1.000
_cell.length_c   1.000
_cell.angle_alpha   90.00
_cell.angle_beta   90.00
_cell.angle_gamma   90.00
#
_symmetry.space_group_name_H-M   'P 1'
#
loop_
_entity.id
_entity.type
_entity.pdbx_description
1 polymer ?
#
loop_
_entity_poly.entity_id
_entity_poly.type
_entity_poly.pdbx_seq_one_letter_code
_entity_poly.pdbx_strand_id
1 'polypeptide(L)'
;PGKLIIATTNKAPKNEIQKMQDKGIRIIITKSSRGMVDIADLMKQLGKHEITSVMIEGGSELNSSAIQAGVVDKILIFTAPKLIGNGHGAIGNLGVSKIDKAINLKDSVCSRIGKDMLVEGYL
;
A
#
# COMPACT_ATOMS: atom_id res chain seq x y z
N PRO A 1 -0.47 -22.63 2.63
CA PRO A 1 -0.47 -21.64 1.54
C PRO A 1 -1.59 -20.65 1.78
N GLY A 2 -1.27 -19.35 1.86
CA GLY A 2 -2.25 -18.29 2.07
C GLY A 2 -3.27 -18.27 0.94
N LYS A 3 -4.52 -17.90 1.26
CA LYS A 3 -5.58 -17.74 0.25
C LYS A 3 -5.30 -16.47 -0.54
N LEU A 4 -5.10 -16.59 -1.85
CA LEU A 4 -4.95 -15.43 -2.73
C LEU A 4 -6.27 -14.64 -2.81
N ILE A 5 -6.18 -13.33 -2.66
CA ILE A 5 -7.28 -12.39 -2.86
C ILE A 5 -6.84 -11.40 -3.94
N ILE A 6 -7.69 -11.16 -4.92
CA ILE A 6 -7.49 -10.14 -5.94
C ILE A 6 -8.55 -9.05 -5.73
N ALA A 7 -8.10 -7.82 -5.55
CA ALA A 7 -8.97 -6.66 -5.50
C ALA A 7 -9.04 -5.99 -6.88
N THR A 8 -10.24 -5.67 -7.32
CA THR A 8 -10.49 -4.98 -8.58
C THR A 8 -11.73 -4.08 -8.48
N THR A 9 -12.05 -3.39 -9.56
CA THR A 9 -13.26 -2.56 -9.65
C THR A 9 -14.30 -3.21 -10.58
N ASN A 10 -15.50 -2.66 -10.60
CA ASN A 10 -16.58 -3.08 -11.52
C ASN A 10 -16.24 -2.90 -13.00
N LYS A 11 -15.11 -2.28 -13.34
CA LYS A 11 -14.61 -2.14 -14.72
C LYS A 11 -13.89 -3.39 -15.24
N ALA A 12 -13.53 -4.32 -14.35
CA ALA A 12 -12.87 -5.56 -14.76
C ALA A 12 -13.83 -6.42 -15.60
N PRO A 13 -13.34 -7.03 -16.70
CA PRO A 13 -14.17 -7.90 -17.54
C PRO A 13 -14.73 -9.08 -16.73
N LYS A 14 -16.04 -9.31 -16.83
CA LYS A 14 -16.71 -10.37 -16.06
C LYS A 14 -16.16 -11.77 -16.33
N ASN A 15 -15.76 -12.04 -17.57
CA ASN A 15 -15.14 -13.31 -17.96
C ASN A 15 -13.80 -13.53 -17.26
N GLU A 16 -13.00 -12.49 -17.05
CA GLU A 16 -11.72 -12.60 -16.33
C GLU A 16 -11.94 -12.83 -14.83
N ILE A 17 -12.91 -12.14 -14.25
CA ILE A 17 -13.32 -12.36 -12.86
C ILE A 17 -13.74 -13.82 -12.67
N GLN A 18 -14.60 -14.33 -13.54
CA GLN A 18 -15.08 -15.72 -13.47
C GLN A 18 -13.93 -16.73 -13.58
N LYS A 19 -13.02 -16.54 -14.54
CA LYS A 19 -11.84 -17.41 -14.68
C LYS A 19 -10.97 -17.48 -13.41
N MET A 20 -10.85 -16.37 -12.68
CA MET A 20 -10.08 -16.36 -11.42
C MET A 20 -10.85 -17.04 -10.29
N GLN A 21 -12.17 -16.83 -10.23
CA GLN A 21 -13.04 -17.50 -9.27
C GLN A 21 -13.06 -19.02 -9.48
N ASP A 22 -13.11 -19.48 -10.73
CA ASP A 22 -13.05 -20.90 -11.08
C ASP A 22 -11.73 -21.58 -10.62
N LYS A 23 -10.65 -20.79 -10.48
CA LYS A 23 -9.38 -21.24 -9.90
C LYS A 23 -9.34 -21.17 -8.36
N GLY A 24 -10.47 -20.87 -7.71
CA GLY A 24 -10.57 -20.76 -6.26
C GLY A 24 -10.00 -19.47 -5.69
N ILE A 25 -9.71 -18.47 -6.54
CA ILE A 25 -9.21 -17.15 -6.11
C ILE A 25 -10.41 -16.30 -5.67
N ARG A 26 -10.28 -15.71 -4.48
CA ARG A 26 -11.28 -14.77 -3.99
C ARG A 26 -11.14 -13.43 -4.68
N ILE A 27 -12.24 -12.90 -5.22
CA ILE A 27 -12.25 -11.57 -5.85
C ILE A 27 -13.02 -10.61 -4.94
N ILE A 28 -12.43 -9.45 -4.67
CA ILE A 28 -13.07 -8.33 -3.99
C ILE A 28 -13.31 -7.22 -5.01
N ILE A 29 -14.57 -6.88 -5.24
CA ILE A 29 -14.95 -5.74 -6.07
C ILE A 29 -15.05 -4.51 -5.17
N THR A 30 -14.17 -3.54 -5.38
CA THR A 30 -14.17 -2.28 -4.64
C THR A 30 -14.86 -1.17 -5.40
N LYS A 31 -15.15 -0.07 -4.72
CA LYS A 31 -15.41 1.20 -5.38
C LYS A 31 -14.20 1.59 -6.23
N SER A 32 -14.42 2.50 -7.16
CA SER A 32 -13.35 3.08 -7.98
C SER A 32 -13.04 4.48 -7.52
N SER A 33 -11.76 4.77 -7.28
CA SER A 33 -11.24 6.11 -7.06
C SER A 33 -10.25 6.45 -8.16
N ARG A 34 -10.50 7.51 -8.93
CA ARG A 34 -9.70 7.93 -10.08
C ARG A 34 -9.43 6.81 -11.11
N GLY A 35 -10.37 5.90 -11.29
CA GLY A 35 -10.24 4.76 -12.20
C GLY A 35 -9.49 3.55 -11.64
N MET A 36 -8.99 3.62 -10.43
CA MET A 36 -8.26 2.56 -9.71
C MET A 36 -9.10 2.00 -8.56
N VAL A 37 -8.59 0.96 -7.90
CA VAL A 37 -9.14 0.41 -6.65
C VAL A 37 -9.15 1.50 -5.57
N ASP A 38 -10.28 1.70 -4.93
CA ASP A 38 -10.40 2.55 -3.74
C ASP A 38 -9.79 1.83 -2.54
N ILE A 39 -8.64 2.31 -2.07
CA ILE A 39 -7.89 1.66 -0.99
C ILE A 39 -8.66 1.69 0.34
N ALA A 40 -9.37 2.77 0.64
CA ALA A 40 -10.15 2.87 1.87
C ALA A 40 -11.33 1.87 1.85
N ASP A 41 -11.99 1.71 0.71
CA ASP A 41 -13.04 0.70 0.55
C ASP A 41 -12.47 -0.72 0.63
N LEU A 42 -11.30 -0.96 0.01
CA LEU A 42 -10.60 -2.24 0.11
C LEU A 42 -10.30 -2.61 1.57
N MET A 43 -9.71 -1.72 2.36
CA MET A 43 -9.40 -1.99 3.77
C MET A 43 -10.67 -2.34 4.56
N LYS A 44 -11.79 -1.63 4.34
CA LYS A 44 -13.08 -1.96 4.97
C LYS A 44 -13.58 -3.34 4.59
N GLN A 45 -13.43 -3.74 3.33
CA GLN A 45 -13.86 -5.06 2.87
C GLN A 45 -12.96 -6.16 3.42
N LEU A 46 -11.64 -5.96 3.48
CA LEU A 46 -10.70 -6.89 4.11
C LEU A 46 -11.03 -7.10 5.60
N GLY A 47 -11.37 -6.03 6.33
CA GLY A 47 -11.82 -6.12 7.72
C GLY A 47 -13.08 -6.97 7.90
N LYS A 48 -14.04 -6.91 6.97
CA LYS A 48 -15.23 -7.80 6.97
C LYS A 48 -14.88 -9.27 6.74
N HIS A 49 -13.71 -9.55 6.19
CA HIS A 49 -13.15 -10.89 6.02
C HIS A 49 -12.20 -11.29 7.14
N GLU A 50 -12.30 -10.62 8.30
CA GLU A 50 -11.51 -10.89 9.50
C GLU A 50 -10.00 -10.70 9.32
N ILE A 51 -9.59 -9.93 8.30
CA ILE A 51 -8.19 -9.52 8.12
C ILE A 51 -7.94 -8.30 9.01
N THR A 52 -7.15 -8.48 10.06
CA THR A 52 -6.91 -7.48 11.10
C THR A 52 -5.72 -6.58 10.82
N SER A 53 -4.80 -7.01 9.94
CA SER A 53 -3.64 -6.23 9.55
C SER A 53 -3.25 -6.50 8.10
N VAL A 54 -2.71 -5.48 7.43
CA VAL A 54 -2.25 -5.56 6.04
C VAL A 54 -0.87 -4.92 5.95
N MET A 55 0.09 -5.65 5.42
CA MET A 55 1.39 -5.10 5.03
C MET A 55 1.34 -4.70 3.55
N ILE A 56 1.64 -3.45 3.25
CA ILE A 56 1.69 -2.93 1.89
C ILE A 56 3.15 -2.92 1.43
N GLU A 57 3.48 -3.78 0.48
CA GLU A 57 4.81 -3.90 -0.13
C GLU A 57 4.80 -3.46 -1.60
N GLY A 58 3.86 -2.61 -1.95
CA GLY A 58 3.66 -2.14 -3.32
C GLY A 58 4.69 -1.10 -3.77
N GLY A 59 4.58 -0.68 -5.03
CA GLY A 59 5.37 0.42 -5.57
C GLY A 59 4.93 1.78 -5.04
N SER A 60 5.66 2.83 -5.43
CA SER A 60 5.49 4.20 -4.93
C SER A 60 4.07 4.76 -5.08
N GLU A 61 3.35 4.40 -6.15
CA GLU A 61 1.97 4.85 -6.38
C GLU A 61 0.98 4.23 -5.39
N LEU A 62 1.11 2.93 -5.11
CA LEU A 62 0.26 2.26 -4.13
C LEU A 62 0.53 2.80 -2.73
N ASN A 63 1.81 2.96 -2.37
CA ASN A 63 2.21 3.50 -1.07
C ASN A 63 1.67 4.92 -0.87
N SER A 64 1.83 5.81 -1.85
CA SER A 64 1.30 7.17 -1.75
C SER A 64 -0.23 7.21 -1.72
N SER A 65 -0.91 6.35 -2.48
CA SER A 65 -2.37 6.25 -2.46
C SER A 65 -2.90 5.80 -1.10
N ALA A 66 -2.24 4.83 -0.46
CA ALA A 66 -2.61 4.37 0.86
C ALA A 66 -2.41 5.45 1.95
N ILE A 67 -1.29 6.18 1.88
CA ILE A 67 -1.02 7.31 2.79
C ILE A 67 -2.07 8.41 2.59
N GLN A 68 -2.36 8.79 1.35
CA GLN A 68 -3.37 9.80 1.03
C GLN A 68 -4.78 9.37 1.45
N ALA A 69 -5.08 8.08 1.42
CA ALA A 69 -6.35 7.53 1.88
C ALA A 69 -6.48 7.49 3.42
N GLY A 70 -5.41 7.80 4.17
CA GLY A 70 -5.40 7.80 5.63
C GLY A 70 -5.60 6.41 6.24
N VAL A 71 -5.13 5.35 5.57
CA VAL A 71 -5.31 3.96 6.02
C VAL A 71 -4.00 3.31 6.48
N VAL A 72 -2.92 4.10 6.57
CA VAL A 72 -1.60 3.64 7.00
C VAL A 72 -1.38 4.09 8.44
N ASP A 73 -1.15 3.15 9.33
CA ASP A 73 -0.83 3.44 10.73
C ASP A 73 0.68 3.58 10.95
N LYS A 74 1.48 2.70 10.32
CA LYS A 74 2.93 2.61 10.53
C LYS A 74 3.67 2.50 9.21
N ILE A 75 4.82 3.16 9.12
CA ILE A 75 5.74 3.09 7.98
C ILE A 75 7.06 2.46 8.43
N LEU A 76 7.60 1.58 7.57
CA LEU A 76 8.93 1.01 7.69
C LEU A 76 9.70 1.30 6.39
N ILE A 77 10.81 2.05 6.49
CA ILE A 77 11.65 2.40 5.35
C ILE A 77 13.02 1.79 5.53
N PHE A 78 13.36 0.82 4.70
CA PHE A 78 14.68 0.24 4.63
C PHE A 78 15.56 1.02 3.66
N THR A 79 16.74 1.39 4.09
CA THR A 79 17.73 2.11 3.28
C THR A 79 19.04 1.34 3.26
N ALA A 80 19.41 0.80 2.10
CA ALA A 80 20.71 0.18 1.90
C ALA A 80 21.80 1.28 1.78
N PRO A 81 23.02 1.04 2.26
CA PRO A 81 24.15 1.98 2.11
C PRO A 81 24.74 1.90 0.69
N LYS A 82 23.93 2.24 -0.31
CA LYS A 82 24.27 2.18 -1.74
C LYS A 82 23.78 3.44 -2.46
N LEU A 83 24.60 3.95 -3.35
CA LEU A 83 24.24 5.06 -4.24
C LEU A 83 23.98 4.51 -5.64
N ILE A 84 22.76 4.72 -6.15
CA ILE A 84 22.36 4.22 -7.48
C ILE A 84 22.15 5.38 -8.47
N GLY A 85 21.94 6.58 -7.94
CA GLY A 85 21.55 7.74 -8.74
C GLY A 85 20.02 7.83 -8.88
N ASN A 86 19.53 7.95 -10.10
CA ASN A 86 18.09 8.02 -10.37
C ASN A 86 17.40 6.67 -10.15
N GLY A 87 16.22 6.70 -9.55
CA GLY A 87 15.41 5.51 -9.27
C GLY A 87 13.98 5.87 -8.91
N HIS A 88 13.15 4.85 -8.74
CA HIS A 88 11.80 5.02 -8.21
C HIS A 88 11.87 5.24 -6.70
N GLY A 89 11.21 6.30 -6.20
CA GLY A 89 11.07 6.54 -4.78
C GLY A 89 10.21 5.46 -4.11
N ALA A 90 10.43 5.21 -2.82
CA ALA A 90 9.59 4.31 -2.02
C ALA A 90 8.14 4.83 -1.88
N ILE A 91 7.99 6.16 -1.89
CA ILE A 91 6.71 6.86 -1.81
C ILE A 91 6.60 7.79 -3.01
N GLY A 92 5.46 7.79 -3.68
CA GLY A 92 5.15 8.64 -4.81
C GLY A 92 4.73 10.06 -4.39
N ASN A 93 4.06 10.76 -5.28
CA ASN A 93 3.63 12.12 -5.03
C ASN A 93 2.48 12.15 -3.99
N LEU A 94 2.75 12.79 -2.85
CA LEU A 94 1.76 13.02 -1.79
C LEU A 94 1.02 14.36 -1.95
N GLY A 95 1.32 15.15 -2.97
CA GLY A 95 0.77 16.50 -3.16
C GLY A 95 1.37 17.56 -2.24
N VAL A 96 2.45 17.23 -1.52
CA VAL A 96 3.16 18.15 -0.63
C VAL A 96 4.13 19.00 -1.43
N SER A 97 3.92 20.32 -1.45
CA SER A 97 4.75 21.26 -2.20
C SER A 97 5.70 22.10 -1.32
N LYS A 98 5.50 22.08 0.00
CA LYS A 98 6.30 22.84 0.97
C LYS A 98 6.67 21.95 2.15
N ILE A 99 7.86 22.16 2.70
CA ILE A 99 8.39 21.35 3.81
C ILE A 99 7.55 21.48 5.09
N ASP A 100 6.96 22.65 5.34
CA ASP A 100 6.07 22.87 6.48
C ASP A 100 4.74 22.11 6.40
N LYS A 101 4.41 21.55 5.22
CA LYS A 101 3.26 20.69 4.97
C LYS A 101 3.64 19.21 4.86
N ALA A 102 4.90 18.88 5.11
CA ALA A 102 5.35 17.50 5.11
C ALA A 102 4.63 16.67 6.18
N ILE A 103 4.40 15.41 5.88
CA ILE A 103 3.86 14.46 6.85
C ILE A 103 4.98 14.08 7.82
N ASN A 104 4.81 14.38 9.09
CA ASN A 104 5.76 14.02 10.13
C ASN A 104 5.41 12.65 10.71
N LEU A 105 6.41 11.79 10.84
CA LEU A 105 6.26 10.53 11.56
C LEU A 105 6.34 10.78 13.07
N LYS A 106 5.40 10.17 13.81
CA LYS A 106 5.40 10.16 15.27
C LYS A 106 6.18 8.94 15.77
N ASP A 107 6.74 9.04 16.97
CA ASP A 107 7.45 7.95 17.65
C ASP A 107 8.46 7.25 16.73
N SER A 108 9.17 8.07 15.94
CA SER A 108 10.11 7.54 14.95
C SER A 108 11.36 6.98 15.60
N VAL A 109 11.76 5.79 15.14
CA VAL A 109 12.98 5.11 15.57
C VAL A 109 13.84 4.81 14.33
N CYS A 110 15.15 5.03 14.47
CA CYS A 110 16.11 4.60 13.47
C CYS A 110 16.99 3.49 14.05
N SER A 111 17.05 2.36 13.38
CA SER A 111 17.81 1.20 13.80
C SER A 111 18.64 0.63 12.66
N ARG A 112 19.67 -0.18 13.01
CA ARG A 112 20.49 -0.88 12.04
C ARG A 112 20.06 -2.35 11.96
N ILE A 113 19.81 -2.83 10.76
CA ILE A 113 19.47 -4.24 10.49
C ILE A 113 20.51 -4.81 9.52
N GLY A 114 21.49 -5.52 10.06
CA GLY A 114 22.63 -5.99 9.27
C GLY A 114 23.45 -4.82 8.72
N LYS A 115 23.47 -4.66 7.41
CA LYS A 115 24.13 -3.55 6.70
C LYS A 115 23.20 -2.39 6.41
N ASP A 116 21.88 -2.59 6.49
CA ASP A 116 20.87 -1.60 6.15
C ASP A 116 20.42 -0.78 7.37
N MET A 117 19.81 0.35 7.10
CA MET A 117 19.13 1.18 8.10
C MET A 117 17.63 1.03 7.94
N LEU A 118 16.93 0.91 9.05
CA LEU A 118 15.46 0.94 9.13
C LEU A 118 15.04 2.23 9.85
N VAL A 119 14.20 3.00 9.18
CA VAL A 119 13.42 4.06 9.82
C VAL A 119 11.98 3.58 9.95
N GLU A 120 11.45 3.59 11.15
CA GLU A 120 10.06 3.28 11.42
C GLU A 120 9.39 4.43 12.17
N GLY A 121 8.07 4.57 12.00
CA GLY A 121 7.28 5.58 12.69
C GLY A 121 5.81 5.50 12.34
N TYR A 122 4.99 6.25 13.05
CA TYR A 122 3.54 6.27 12.91
C TYR A 122 3.08 7.54 12.20
N LEU A 123 1.96 7.46 11.47
CA LEU A 123 1.29 8.60 10.82
C LEU A 123 0.25 9.25 11.72
#